data_9751ec0241731ffc11be5e673ec83330
#
_entry.id   9751ec0241731ffc11be5e673ec83330
#
_cell.length_a   1.000
_cell.length_b   1.000
_cell.length_c   1.000
_cell.angle_alpha   90.00
_cell.angle_beta   90.00
_cell.angle_gamma   90.00
#
_symmetry.space_group_name_H-M   'P 1'
#
loop_
_entity.id
_entity.type
_entity.pdbx_description
1 polymer ?
#
loop_
_entity_poly.entity_id
_entity_poly.type
_entity_poly.pdbx_seq_one_letter_code
_entity_poly.pdbx_strand_id
1 'polypeptide(L)'
;MKYLCLICAEKVMEQMPPADADEHFEEYREFTDSIRRSGHLIGCNRLLPPDAASTVRVRNGRVSVTDGPFAETKEQFGGYYLIEARDLNEAIQVASRIPGAKRGCVEVRPVAEDLQTLRALCADGQEFAC
;
A
#
# COMPACT_ATOMS: atom_id res chain seq x y z
N MET A 1 -3.72 15.34 -7.39
CA MET A 1 -4.54 14.32 -6.72
C MET A 1 -3.63 13.32 -6.01
N LYS A 2 -4.07 12.85 -4.87
CA LYS A 2 -3.33 11.85 -4.10
C LYS A 2 -3.77 10.44 -4.45
N TYR A 3 -2.79 9.55 -4.49
CA TYR A 3 -3.01 8.12 -4.74
C TYR A 3 -2.25 7.30 -3.72
N LEU A 4 -2.88 6.26 -3.25
CA LEU A 4 -2.23 5.29 -2.37
C LEU A 4 -1.82 4.08 -3.22
N CYS A 5 -0.53 3.76 -3.18
CA CYS A 5 0.04 2.60 -3.86
C CYS A 5 0.31 1.52 -2.82
N LEU A 6 -0.50 0.48 -2.81
CA LEU A 6 -0.40 -0.63 -1.86
C LEU A 6 0.42 -1.74 -2.48
N ILE A 7 1.53 -2.07 -1.82
CA ILE A 7 2.47 -3.08 -2.33
C ILE A 7 2.11 -4.43 -1.73
N CYS A 8 1.82 -5.41 -2.59
CA CYS A 8 1.47 -6.76 -2.18
C CYS A 8 2.50 -7.74 -2.76
N ALA A 9 2.96 -8.67 -1.93
CA ALA A 9 3.94 -9.67 -2.33
C ALA A 9 3.66 -11.00 -1.64
N GLU A 10 4.14 -12.08 -2.26
CA GLU A 10 4.05 -13.39 -1.67
C GLU A 10 4.98 -13.50 -0.45
N LYS A 11 4.59 -14.31 0.51
CA LYS A 11 5.36 -14.56 1.74
C LYS A 11 6.78 -15.09 1.45
N VAL A 12 6.97 -15.77 0.33
CA VAL A 12 8.27 -16.29 -0.09
C VAL A 12 9.33 -15.19 -0.20
N MET A 13 8.94 -13.94 -0.40
CA MET A 13 9.85 -12.81 -0.45
C MET A 13 10.56 -12.56 0.88
N GLU A 14 9.98 -13.01 1.98
CA GLU A 14 10.59 -12.89 3.32
C GLU A 14 11.80 -13.82 3.49
N GLN A 15 11.93 -14.84 2.62
CA GLN A 15 13.00 -15.83 2.66
C GLN A 15 14.12 -15.55 1.66
N MET A 16 14.15 -14.33 1.15
CA MET A 16 15.14 -13.91 0.18
C MET A 16 16.56 -13.99 0.76
N PRO A 17 17.56 -14.53 -0.01
CA PRO A 17 18.94 -14.52 0.44
C PRO A 17 19.44 -13.11 0.76
N PRO A 18 20.35 -12.94 1.73
CA PRO A 18 20.81 -11.60 2.16
C PRO A 18 21.35 -10.72 1.03
N ALA A 19 22.07 -11.27 0.07
CA ALA A 19 22.60 -10.50 -1.06
C ALA A 19 21.49 -9.96 -1.94
N ASP A 20 20.46 -10.78 -2.19
CA ASP A 20 19.28 -10.37 -2.98
C ASP A 20 18.43 -9.35 -2.22
N ALA A 21 18.34 -9.51 -0.90
CA ALA A 21 17.66 -8.56 -0.04
C ALA A 21 18.32 -7.18 -0.07
N ASP A 22 19.65 -7.12 -0.02
CA ASP A 22 20.39 -5.86 -0.07
C ASP A 22 20.17 -5.16 -1.42
N GLU A 23 20.20 -5.91 -2.52
CA GLU A 23 19.90 -5.37 -3.85
C GLU A 23 18.47 -4.84 -3.94
N HIS A 24 17.53 -5.58 -3.39
CA HIS A 24 16.11 -5.19 -3.34
C HIS A 24 15.91 -3.89 -2.55
N PHE A 25 16.56 -3.76 -1.39
CA PHE A 25 16.49 -2.54 -0.58
C PHE A 25 17.11 -1.35 -1.33
N GLU A 26 18.21 -1.58 -2.06
CA GLU A 26 18.83 -0.54 -2.86
C GLU A 26 17.93 -0.07 -4.00
N GLU A 27 17.24 -1.00 -4.68
CA GLU A 27 16.24 -0.66 -5.71
C GLU A 27 15.15 0.24 -5.13
N TYR A 28 14.65 -0.09 -3.94
CA TYR A 28 13.63 0.74 -3.25
C TYR A 28 14.17 2.10 -2.86
N ARG A 29 15.40 2.17 -2.39
CA ARG A 29 16.02 3.45 -2.04
C ARG A 29 16.15 4.35 -3.27
N GLU A 30 16.64 3.81 -4.37
CA GLU A 30 16.77 4.55 -5.63
C GLU A 30 15.42 5.02 -6.15
N PHE A 31 14.41 4.17 -6.11
CA PHE A 31 13.06 4.53 -6.52
C PHE A 31 12.51 5.66 -5.64
N THR A 32 12.63 5.52 -4.32
CA THR A 32 12.13 6.52 -3.37
C THR A 32 12.80 7.88 -3.58
N ASP A 33 14.12 7.89 -3.76
CA ASP A 33 14.85 9.12 -4.04
C ASP A 33 14.41 9.75 -5.37
N SER A 34 14.17 8.93 -6.37
CA SER A 34 13.69 9.37 -7.69
C SER A 34 12.35 10.10 -7.60
N ILE A 35 11.37 9.53 -6.89
CA ILE A 35 10.05 10.15 -6.78
C ILE A 35 10.04 11.32 -5.78
N ARG A 36 10.97 11.36 -4.85
CA ARG A 36 11.17 12.53 -4.00
C ARG A 36 11.65 13.71 -4.84
N ARG A 37 12.64 13.49 -5.70
CA ARG A 37 13.17 14.53 -6.59
C ARG A 37 12.13 15.03 -7.59
N SER A 38 11.28 14.15 -8.10
CA SER A 38 10.24 14.53 -9.05
C SER A 38 9.01 15.16 -8.42
N GLY A 39 8.94 15.21 -7.07
CA GLY A 39 7.84 15.82 -6.35
C GLY A 39 6.61 14.94 -6.19
N HIS A 40 6.69 13.66 -6.54
CA HIS A 40 5.57 12.74 -6.39
C HIS A 40 5.39 12.21 -4.97
N LEU A 41 6.50 12.09 -4.20
CA LEU A 41 6.45 11.44 -2.89
C LEU A 41 5.80 12.33 -1.83
N ILE A 42 4.76 11.82 -1.17
CA ILE A 42 4.16 12.42 0.02
C ILE A 42 4.64 11.66 1.26
N GLY A 43 4.58 10.33 1.22
CA GLY A 43 5.02 9.48 2.31
C GLY A 43 5.12 8.03 1.89
N CYS A 44 5.82 7.24 2.68
CA CYS A 44 5.95 5.81 2.45
C CYS A 44 6.34 5.11 3.74
N ASN A 45 5.97 3.86 3.87
CA ASN A 45 6.42 3.01 4.97
C ASN A 45 6.46 1.56 4.54
N ARG A 46 7.45 0.84 5.02
CA ARG A 46 7.50 -0.61 4.96
C ARG A 46 6.82 -1.18 6.18
N LEU A 47 6.07 -2.27 6.00
CA LEU A 47 5.44 -2.98 7.11
C LEU A 47 6.27 -4.20 7.50
N LEU A 48 6.16 -4.60 8.76
CA LEU A 48 6.67 -5.89 9.21
C LEU A 48 5.83 -7.01 8.57
N PRO A 49 6.34 -8.26 8.57
CA PRO A 49 5.60 -9.37 7.96
C PRO A 49 4.18 -9.55 8.53
N PRO A 50 3.27 -10.18 7.77
CA PRO A 50 1.88 -10.39 8.21
C PRO A 50 1.73 -11.07 9.57
N ASP A 51 2.70 -11.88 9.98
CA ASP A 51 2.69 -12.56 11.29
C ASP A 51 2.70 -11.55 12.45
N ALA A 52 3.20 -10.33 12.23
CA ALA A 52 3.22 -9.26 13.23
C ALA A 52 1.89 -8.50 13.30
N ALA A 53 0.94 -8.80 12.40
CA ALA A 53 -0.34 -8.10 12.34
C ALA A 53 -1.26 -8.51 13.48
N SER A 54 -2.13 -7.57 13.88
CA SER A 54 -3.25 -7.85 14.78
C SER A 54 -4.51 -7.33 14.11
N THR A 55 -5.55 -8.14 14.08
CA THR A 55 -6.83 -7.76 13.49
C THR A 55 -7.84 -7.53 14.60
N VAL A 56 -8.43 -6.34 14.62
CA VAL A 56 -9.40 -5.93 15.65
C VAL A 56 -10.80 -5.91 15.05
N ARG A 57 -11.75 -6.53 15.73
CA ARG A 57 -13.17 -6.47 15.39
C ARG A 57 -13.98 -6.06 16.59
N VAL A 58 -15.01 -5.27 16.36
CA VAL A 58 -15.99 -4.92 17.40
C VAL A 58 -17.35 -5.41 16.92
N ARG A 59 -17.94 -6.34 17.67
CA ARG A 59 -19.24 -6.92 17.37
C ARG A 59 -20.09 -6.89 18.64
N ASN A 60 -21.30 -6.32 18.54
CA ASN A 60 -22.21 -6.20 19.69
C ASN A 60 -21.55 -5.52 20.89
N GLY A 61 -20.74 -4.50 20.66
CA GLY A 61 -20.02 -3.76 21.70
C GLY A 61 -18.80 -4.51 22.27
N ARG A 62 -18.45 -5.67 21.73
CA ARG A 62 -17.30 -6.46 22.20
C ARG A 62 -16.12 -6.34 21.25
N VAL A 63 -14.95 -6.07 21.81
CA VAL A 63 -13.68 -6.03 21.09
C VAL A 63 -13.10 -7.43 21.03
N SER A 64 -12.75 -7.89 19.83
CA SER A 64 -11.96 -9.10 19.64
C SER A 64 -10.69 -8.78 18.87
N VAL A 65 -9.58 -9.38 19.28
CA VAL A 65 -8.28 -9.20 18.64
C VAL A 65 -7.79 -10.58 18.19
N THR A 66 -7.45 -10.69 16.92
CA THR A 66 -6.91 -11.92 16.35
C THR A 66 -5.51 -11.65 15.84
N ASP A 67 -4.56 -12.54 16.13
CA ASP A 67 -3.21 -12.45 15.57
C ASP A 67 -3.24 -12.76 14.08
N GLY A 68 -2.48 -11.98 13.32
CA GLY A 68 -2.39 -12.15 11.88
C GLY A 68 -3.27 -11.17 11.10
N PRO A 69 -3.18 -11.19 9.76
CA PRO A 69 -3.92 -10.28 8.89
C PRO A 69 -5.41 -10.65 8.84
N PHE A 70 -6.25 -9.70 8.42
CA PHE A 70 -7.69 -9.90 8.30
C PHE A 70 -8.05 -10.99 7.27
N ALA A 71 -7.17 -11.22 6.29
CA ALA A 71 -7.34 -12.25 5.27
C ALA A 71 -6.00 -12.93 5.00
N GLU A 72 -6.01 -14.26 4.98
CA GLU A 72 -4.83 -15.05 4.63
C GLU A 72 -4.84 -15.30 3.12
N THR A 73 -4.26 -14.36 2.38
CA THR A 73 -4.14 -14.44 0.94
C THR A 73 -2.71 -14.81 0.56
N LYS A 74 -2.53 -15.26 -0.69
CA LYS A 74 -1.20 -15.61 -1.21
C LYS A 74 -0.28 -14.40 -1.23
N GLU A 75 -0.82 -13.23 -1.58
CA GLU A 75 -0.09 -11.97 -1.56
C GLU A 75 -0.60 -11.13 -0.39
N GLN A 76 0.33 -10.55 0.38
CA GLN A 76 0.04 -9.75 1.55
C GLN A 76 0.62 -8.36 1.40
N PHE A 77 0.02 -7.38 2.06
CA PHE A 77 0.54 -6.02 2.07
C PHE A 77 1.90 -5.99 2.78
N GLY A 78 2.90 -5.44 2.09
CA GLY A 78 4.24 -5.28 2.64
C GLY A 78 4.66 -3.84 2.84
N GLY A 79 3.86 -2.89 2.34
CA GLY A 79 4.15 -1.48 2.46
C GLY A 79 3.28 -0.63 1.56
N TYR A 80 3.52 0.67 1.57
CA TYR A 80 2.77 1.59 0.73
C TYR A 80 3.59 2.83 0.39
N TYR A 81 3.20 3.48 -0.71
CA TYR A 81 3.59 4.83 -1.05
C TYR A 81 2.35 5.69 -1.20
N LEU A 82 2.35 6.84 -0.56
CA LEU A 82 1.35 7.88 -0.81
C LEU A 82 2.00 8.91 -1.74
N ILE A 83 1.40 9.11 -2.91
CA ILE A 83 1.97 9.97 -3.94
C ILE A 83 1.00 11.05 -4.39
N GLU A 84 1.57 12.16 -4.88
CA GLU A 84 0.84 13.17 -5.62
C GLU A 84 1.06 12.92 -7.10
N ALA A 85 -0.02 12.87 -7.88
CA ALA A 85 0.05 12.70 -9.32
C ALA A 85 -1.05 13.52 -9.99
N ARG A 86 -0.82 13.92 -11.23
CA ARG A 86 -1.74 14.73 -12.00
C ARG A 86 -3.04 13.99 -12.29
N ASP A 87 -2.94 12.70 -12.60
CA ASP A 87 -4.06 11.84 -12.93
C ASP A 87 -3.70 10.37 -12.68
N LEU A 88 -4.66 9.48 -12.92
CA LEU A 88 -4.46 8.04 -12.71
C LEU A 88 -3.35 7.48 -13.60
N ASN A 89 -3.25 7.95 -14.84
CA ASN A 89 -2.20 7.47 -15.75
C ASN A 89 -0.81 7.78 -15.21
N GLU A 90 -0.58 8.98 -14.69
CA GLU A 90 0.68 9.35 -14.08
C GLU A 90 0.94 8.51 -12.83
N ALA A 91 -0.08 8.29 -11.99
CA ALA A 91 0.03 7.46 -10.81
C ALA A 91 0.43 6.02 -11.18
N ILE A 92 -0.16 5.46 -12.23
CA ILE A 92 0.18 4.12 -12.73
C ILE A 92 1.63 4.08 -13.23
N GLN A 93 2.07 5.11 -13.94
CA GLN A 93 3.46 5.19 -14.40
C GLN A 93 4.44 5.19 -13.23
N VAL A 94 4.16 5.95 -12.18
CA VAL A 94 4.97 5.95 -10.96
C VAL A 94 4.93 4.57 -10.29
N ALA A 95 3.74 4.01 -10.10
CA ALA A 95 3.55 2.73 -9.43
C ALA A 95 4.24 1.58 -10.17
N SER A 96 4.29 1.62 -11.50
CA SER A 96 4.94 0.59 -12.31
C SER A 96 6.45 0.50 -12.06
N ARG A 97 7.05 1.56 -11.52
CA ARG A 97 8.47 1.61 -11.19
C ARG A 97 8.77 1.14 -9.78
N ILE A 98 7.75 0.91 -8.95
CA ILE A 98 7.95 0.35 -7.61
C ILE A 98 8.54 -1.06 -7.78
N PRO A 99 9.70 -1.36 -7.16
CA PRO A 99 10.35 -2.67 -7.36
C PRO A 99 9.46 -3.86 -7.07
N GLY A 100 8.57 -3.77 -6.09
CA GLY A 100 7.63 -4.83 -5.75
C GLY A 100 6.62 -5.17 -6.84
N ALA A 101 6.40 -4.28 -7.80
CA ALA A 101 5.49 -4.55 -8.92
C ALA A 101 5.96 -5.70 -9.81
N LYS A 102 7.26 -5.97 -9.84
CA LYS A 102 7.86 -7.07 -10.60
C LYS A 102 7.71 -8.43 -9.94
N ARG A 103 7.55 -8.45 -8.62
CA ARG A 103 7.56 -9.67 -7.81
C ARG A 103 6.20 -10.01 -7.20
N GLY A 104 5.31 -9.05 -7.16
CA GLY A 104 3.95 -9.18 -6.69
C GLY A 104 3.08 -8.24 -7.50
N CYS A 105 2.33 -7.38 -6.80
CA CYS A 105 1.54 -6.36 -7.46
C CYS A 105 1.50 -5.08 -6.63
N VAL A 106 1.05 -4.01 -7.27
CA VAL A 106 0.79 -2.74 -6.62
C VAL A 106 -0.63 -2.31 -6.94
N GLU A 107 -1.45 -2.16 -5.92
CA GLU A 107 -2.79 -1.62 -6.09
C GLU A 107 -2.72 -0.11 -5.99
N VAL A 108 -3.23 0.60 -7.00
CA VAL A 108 -3.26 2.06 -7.03
C VAL A 108 -4.68 2.51 -6.79
N ARG A 109 -4.90 3.31 -5.74
CA ARG A 109 -6.24 3.75 -5.38
C ARG A 109 -6.24 5.26 -5.13
N PRO A 110 -7.15 6.02 -5.79
CA PRO A 110 -7.29 7.44 -5.50
C PRO A 110 -7.73 7.67 -4.06
N VAL A 111 -7.14 8.69 -3.44
CA VAL A 111 -7.56 9.11 -2.10
C VAL A 111 -8.75 10.05 -2.24
N ALA A 112 -9.79 9.82 -1.44
CA ALA A 112 -10.94 10.72 -1.38
C ALA A 112 -10.55 11.94 -0.52
N GLU A 113 -10.31 13.06 -1.18
CA GLU A 113 -9.70 14.23 -0.54
C GLU A 113 -10.71 15.26 -0.05
N ASP A 114 -11.93 15.26 -0.59
CA ASP A 114 -12.92 16.28 -0.24
C ASP A 114 -14.23 15.69 0.25
N LEU A 115 -14.93 16.48 1.09
CA LEU A 115 -16.18 16.08 1.72
C LEU A 115 -17.31 15.91 0.71
N GLN A 116 -17.29 16.68 -0.37
CA GLN A 116 -18.32 16.61 -1.41
C GLN A 116 -18.25 15.27 -2.14
N THR A 117 -17.04 14.83 -2.53
CA THR A 117 -16.83 13.52 -3.12
C THR A 117 -17.28 12.42 -2.18
N LEU A 118 -16.91 12.50 -0.90
CA LEU A 118 -17.32 11.52 0.10
C LEU A 118 -18.83 11.44 0.24
N ARG A 119 -19.52 12.59 0.28
CA ARG A 119 -20.98 12.64 0.36
C ARG A 119 -21.65 12.04 -0.86
N ALA A 120 -21.11 12.30 -2.05
CA ALA A 120 -21.65 11.74 -3.28
C ALA A 120 -21.54 10.21 -3.29
N LEU A 121 -20.40 9.67 -2.86
CA LEU A 121 -20.18 8.23 -2.77
C LEU A 121 -21.09 7.59 -1.72
N CYS A 122 -21.31 8.25 -0.57
CA CYS A 122 -22.27 7.76 0.44
C CYS A 122 -23.68 7.71 -0.10
N ALA A 123 -24.08 8.68 -0.90
CA ALA A 123 -25.41 8.70 -1.52
C ALA A 123 -25.60 7.53 -2.48
N ASP A 124 -24.52 7.03 -3.08
CA ASP A 124 -24.54 5.86 -3.96
C ASP A 124 -24.44 4.52 -3.18
N GLY A 125 -24.47 4.57 -1.86
CA GLY A 125 -24.48 3.39 -1.01
C GLY A 125 -23.10 2.75 -0.79
N GLN A 126 -22.04 3.48 -1.05
CA GLN A 126 -20.68 2.98 -0.79
C GLN A 126 -20.26 3.24 0.65
N GLU A 127 -19.50 2.31 1.21
CA GLU A 127 -18.96 2.43 2.58
C GLU A 127 -17.54 3.00 2.56
N PHE A 128 -17.21 3.76 3.60
CA PHE A 128 -15.91 4.37 3.79
C PHE A 128 -15.28 3.95 5.10
N ALA A 129 -13.96 3.85 5.09
CA ALA A 129 -13.16 3.50 6.24
C ALA A 129 -12.80 4.71 7.12
N CYS A 130 -13.02 5.93 6.65
CA CYS A 130 -12.68 7.11 7.45
C CYS A 130 -13.48 8.35 7.09
#